data_6fb3aca4e8aa46ce664c8876f25722d8
#
_entry.id   6fb3aca4e8aa46ce664c8876f25722d8
#
_cell.length_a   1.000
_cell.length_b   1.000
_cell.length_c   1.000
_cell.angle_alpha   90.00
_cell.angle_beta   90.00
_cell.angle_gamma   90.00
#
_symmetry.space_group_name_H-M   'P 1'
#
loop_
_entity.id
_entity.type
_entity.pdbx_description
1 polymer ?
#
loop_
_entity_poly.entity_id
_entity_poly.type
_entity_poly.pdbx_seq_one_letter_code
_entity_poly.pdbx_strand_id
1 'polypeptide(L)'
;GTLGIVPLKSCSKMGEKVDDYLVQWREQREHENQSNLAFSGYKRDSYVVSASTPRFGSGEGKGVLNDSIRGYDLYIMVDVCNYSIEYSLCGTTNHMSPDDHYADLKRVIAAAGGKARRINVIMPFLYESRQHKRSGRESLDCALMLQELTAMGVENIITFDAHDPRVHNSIPLKGFESVSCTYQFIKYLLLGVDDLH
;
A
#
# COMPACT_ATOMS: atom_id res chain seq x y z
N GLY A 1 6.20 -2.78 17.08
CA GLY A 1 7.17 -3.38 16.15
C GLY A 1 7.97 -2.33 15.42
N THR A 2 9.01 -2.75 14.76
CA THR A 2 9.80 -1.87 13.90
C THR A 2 8.97 -1.52 12.66
N LEU A 3 8.85 -0.22 12.33
CA LEU A 3 8.17 0.22 11.13
C LEU A 3 8.98 -0.17 9.88
N GLY A 4 8.32 -0.69 8.87
CA GLY A 4 8.87 -0.91 7.53
C GLY A 4 7.83 -0.62 6.47
N ILE A 5 8.23 0.11 5.43
CA ILE A 5 7.40 0.35 4.25
C ILE A 5 7.93 -0.47 3.07
N VAL A 6 7.05 -1.11 2.34
CA VAL A 6 7.37 -1.96 1.18
C VAL A 6 6.65 -1.37 -0.03
N PRO A 7 7.21 -0.34 -0.68
CA PRO A 7 6.62 0.18 -1.89
C PRO A 7 6.86 -0.81 -3.04
N LEU A 8 5.79 -1.34 -3.60
CA LEU A 8 5.88 -2.10 -4.85
C LEU A 8 6.26 -1.18 -6.00
N LYS A 9 6.73 -1.74 -7.09
CA LYS A 9 7.22 -0.98 -8.27
C LYS A 9 6.23 0.12 -8.72
N SER A 10 4.93 -0.16 -8.61
CA SER A 10 3.86 0.80 -8.95
C SER A 10 3.77 2.01 -8.00
N CYS A 11 4.29 1.88 -6.77
CA CYS A 11 4.28 2.92 -5.73
C CYS A 11 5.67 3.46 -5.38
N SER A 12 6.73 3.18 -6.15
CA SER A 12 8.12 3.53 -5.80
C SER A 12 8.28 5.02 -5.47
N LYS A 13 7.82 5.91 -6.35
CA LYS A 13 7.90 7.38 -6.13
C LYS A 13 7.12 7.86 -4.91
N MET A 14 5.98 7.24 -4.60
CA MET A 14 5.21 7.57 -3.40
C MET A 14 5.93 7.04 -2.16
N GLY A 15 6.48 5.84 -2.23
CA GLY A 15 7.25 5.23 -1.15
C GLY A 15 8.47 6.06 -0.77
N GLU A 16 9.23 6.55 -1.75
CA GLU A 16 10.37 7.45 -1.53
C GLU A 16 9.95 8.71 -0.76
N LYS A 17 8.88 9.38 -1.19
CA LYS A 17 8.36 10.57 -0.48
C LYS A 17 7.87 10.25 0.93
N VAL A 18 7.21 9.13 1.13
CA VAL A 18 6.76 8.70 2.47
C VAL A 18 7.95 8.43 3.37
N ASP A 19 9.00 7.80 2.84
CA ASP A 19 10.24 7.54 3.56
C ASP A 19 10.93 8.85 4.00
N ASP A 20 11.08 9.79 3.07
CA ASP A 20 11.63 11.12 3.35
C ASP A 20 10.88 11.83 4.49
N TYR A 21 9.53 11.83 4.44
CA TYR A 21 8.71 12.41 5.51
C TYR A 21 8.86 11.69 6.84
N LEU A 22 8.96 10.37 6.85
CA LEU A 22 9.15 9.59 8.08
C LEU A 22 10.50 9.90 8.72
N VAL A 23 11.56 10.00 7.93
CA VAL A 23 12.90 10.38 8.40
C VAL A 23 12.89 11.78 8.99
N GLN A 24 12.35 12.78 8.24
CA GLN A 24 12.25 14.17 8.69
C GLN A 24 11.45 14.31 9.99
N TRP A 25 10.30 13.67 10.10
CA TRP A 25 9.49 13.72 11.32
C TRP A 25 10.17 13.09 12.52
N ARG A 26 10.98 12.06 12.32
CA ARG A 26 11.77 11.45 13.41
C ARG A 26 12.88 12.38 13.87
N GLU A 27 13.55 13.07 12.96
CA GLU A 27 14.57 14.05 13.28
C GLU A 27 13.98 15.26 14.03
N GLN A 28 12.86 15.79 13.57
CA GLN A 28 12.17 16.90 14.26
C GLN A 28 11.78 16.53 15.70
N ARG A 29 11.24 15.34 15.93
CA ARG A 29 10.90 14.87 17.29
C ARG A 29 12.11 14.73 18.20
N GLU A 30 13.26 14.38 17.66
CA GLU A 30 14.51 14.31 18.44
C GLU A 30 14.96 15.71 18.88
N HIS A 31 14.86 16.71 17.99
CA HIS A 31 15.19 18.10 18.31
C HIS A 31 14.23 18.73 19.34
N GLU A 32 12.97 18.31 19.38
CA GLU A 32 11.98 18.77 20.35
C GLU A 32 12.13 18.18 21.75
N ASN A 33 13.24 17.46 22.05
CA ASN A 33 13.50 16.77 23.32
C ASN A 33 12.36 15.83 23.79
N GLN A 34 11.53 15.37 22.88
CA GLN A 34 10.54 14.35 23.14
C GLN A 34 11.16 12.94 23.05
N SER A 35 12.42 12.81 23.49
CA SER A 35 13.13 11.54 23.55
C SER A 35 12.58 10.68 24.69
N ASN A 36 11.47 10.05 24.45
CA ASN A 36 11.02 8.96 25.29
C ASN A 36 11.89 7.74 24.95
N LEU A 37 12.46 7.08 25.96
CA LEU A 37 13.23 5.84 25.82
C LEU A 37 12.51 4.80 24.96
N ALA A 38 11.17 4.82 24.93
CA ALA A 38 10.34 3.98 24.06
C ALA A 38 10.60 4.21 22.56
N PHE A 39 11.18 5.33 22.17
CA PHE A 39 11.50 5.68 20.77
C PHE A 39 12.99 5.61 20.43
N SER A 40 13.86 5.36 21.42
CA SER A 40 15.27 5.14 21.15
C SER A 40 15.44 3.86 20.33
N GLY A 41 16.20 3.93 19.24
CA GLY A 41 16.38 2.81 18.29
C GLY A 41 15.40 2.78 17.11
N TYR A 42 14.44 3.70 17.03
CA TYR A 42 13.55 3.84 15.87
C TYR A 42 14.05 4.84 14.81
N LYS A 43 15.15 5.54 15.11
CA LYS A 43 15.78 6.40 14.11
C LYS A 43 16.50 5.53 13.08
N ARG A 44 16.20 5.77 11.81
CA ARG A 44 16.81 5.12 10.67
C ARG A 44 16.98 6.12 9.55
N ASP A 45 17.97 5.89 8.71
CA ASP A 45 18.19 6.67 7.50
C ASP A 45 17.13 6.35 6.42
N SER A 46 16.48 5.20 6.53
CA SER A 46 15.35 4.79 5.68
C SER A 46 14.50 3.72 6.38
N TYR A 47 13.19 3.76 6.11
CA TYR A 47 12.21 2.76 6.55
C TYR A 47 11.81 1.81 5.41
N VAL A 48 12.37 2.01 4.21
CA VAL A 48 12.09 1.15 3.05
C VAL A 48 12.66 -0.24 3.27
N VAL A 49 11.82 -1.24 3.04
CA VAL A 49 12.18 -2.65 2.97
C VAL A 49 12.12 -3.05 1.50
N SER A 50 13.22 -3.56 0.99
CA SER A 50 13.34 -3.92 -0.42
C SER A 50 12.54 -5.18 -0.74
N ALA A 51 11.70 -5.06 -1.78
CA ALA A 51 10.93 -6.16 -2.34
C ALA A 51 11.02 -6.15 -3.87
N SER A 52 10.86 -7.29 -4.48
CA SER A 52 10.81 -7.41 -5.93
C SER A 52 9.76 -8.43 -6.37
N THR A 53 9.20 -8.21 -7.56
CA THR A 53 8.19 -9.07 -8.16
C THR A 53 8.62 -9.45 -9.58
N PRO A 54 9.72 -10.23 -9.73
CA PRO A 54 10.20 -10.64 -11.05
C PRO A 54 9.20 -11.51 -11.78
N ARG A 55 9.20 -11.40 -13.11
CA ARG A 55 8.41 -12.24 -14.01
C ARG A 55 9.28 -13.28 -14.68
N PHE A 56 8.74 -14.47 -14.84
CA PHE A 56 9.26 -15.49 -15.76
C PHE A 56 8.87 -15.15 -17.20
N GLY A 57 9.51 -15.77 -18.18
CA GLY A 57 9.18 -15.57 -19.59
C GLY A 57 7.73 -15.91 -19.96
N SER A 58 7.10 -16.81 -19.20
CA SER A 58 5.68 -17.14 -19.29
C SER A 58 4.72 -16.05 -18.77
N GLY A 59 5.26 -14.99 -18.14
CA GLY A 59 4.46 -13.94 -17.48
C GLY A 59 4.12 -14.23 -16.03
N GLU A 60 4.36 -15.45 -15.52
CA GLU A 60 4.20 -15.79 -14.11
C GLU A 60 5.15 -14.98 -13.25
N GLY A 61 4.70 -14.55 -12.07
CA GLY A 61 5.51 -13.77 -11.15
C GLY A 61 5.80 -14.48 -9.84
N LYS A 62 6.79 -13.99 -9.12
CA LYS A 62 7.01 -14.35 -7.71
C LYS A 62 7.25 -13.10 -6.89
N GLY A 63 6.90 -13.14 -5.58
CA GLY A 63 7.24 -12.10 -4.63
C GLY A 63 8.53 -12.46 -3.89
N VAL A 64 9.42 -11.51 -3.74
CA VAL A 64 10.67 -11.66 -2.99
C VAL A 64 10.84 -10.47 -2.06
N LEU A 65 11.15 -10.75 -0.79
CA LEU A 65 11.62 -9.77 0.18
C LEU A 65 13.13 -9.93 0.30
N ASN A 66 13.86 -8.87 0.03
CA ASN A 66 15.33 -8.91 0.01
C ASN A 66 15.93 -8.67 1.41
N ASP A 67 15.14 -8.10 2.34
CA ASP A 67 15.56 -7.78 3.69
C ASP A 67 14.83 -8.63 4.73
N SER A 68 15.43 -8.74 5.91
CA SER A 68 14.78 -9.38 7.06
C SER A 68 13.66 -8.51 7.61
N ILE A 69 12.48 -9.09 7.74
CA ILE A 69 11.26 -8.39 8.20
C ILE A 69 10.74 -8.93 9.54
N ARG A 70 11.56 -9.73 10.22
CA ARG A 70 11.15 -10.36 11.48
C ARG A 70 10.79 -9.33 12.54
N GLY A 71 9.55 -9.40 13.02
CA GLY A 71 9.02 -8.49 14.05
C GLY A 71 8.62 -7.11 13.54
N TYR A 72 8.63 -6.87 12.23
CA TYR A 72 8.23 -5.59 11.64
C TYR A 72 6.71 -5.41 11.61
N ASP A 73 6.28 -4.18 11.80
CA ASP A 73 4.97 -3.70 11.36
C ASP A 73 5.15 -3.20 9.93
N LEU A 74 4.76 -4.02 8.95
CA LEU A 74 4.93 -3.74 7.53
C LEU A 74 3.73 -2.97 6.97
N TYR A 75 4.03 -2.01 6.09
CA TYR A 75 3.08 -1.30 5.26
C TYR A 75 3.43 -1.52 3.80
N ILE A 76 2.71 -2.40 3.12
CA ILE A 76 2.92 -2.71 1.71
C ILE A 76 2.09 -1.74 0.88
N MET A 77 2.75 -1.02 -0.04
CA MET A 77 2.14 0.03 -0.85
C MET A 77 2.02 -0.45 -2.29
N VAL A 78 0.83 -0.36 -2.87
CA VAL A 78 0.56 -0.74 -4.27
C VAL A 78 -0.41 0.23 -4.92
N ASP A 79 -0.06 0.77 -6.09
CA ASP A 79 -0.96 1.48 -6.98
C ASP A 79 -1.42 0.52 -8.09
N VAL A 80 -2.63 0.04 -7.97
CA VAL A 80 -3.22 -0.92 -8.94
C VAL A 80 -3.56 -0.28 -10.28
N CYS A 81 -3.62 1.06 -10.34
CA CYS A 81 -3.94 1.80 -11.56
C CYS A 81 -2.71 2.29 -12.32
N ASN A 82 -1.50 1.97 -11.88
CA ASN A 82 -0.29 2.41 -12.53
C ASN A 82 0.00 1.62 -13.82
N TYR A 83 -0.56 2.10 -14.92
CA TYR A 83 -0.40 1.50 -16.25
C TYR A 83 1.02 1.67 -16.85
N SER A 84 1.88 2.49 -16.24
CA SER A 84 3.24 2.73 -16.76
C SER A 84 4.22 1.58 -16.50
N ILE A 85 3.84 0.62 -15.66
CA ILE A 85 4.68 -0.52 -15.34
C ILE A 85 4.52 -1.60 -16.40
N GLU A 86 5.65 -2.06 -16.91
CA GLU A 86 5.71 -3.04 -17.98
C GLU A 86 6.44 -4.30 -17.56
N TYR A 87 6.10 -5.42 -18.20
CA TYR A 87 6.79 -6.69 -18.12
C TYR A 87 6.82 -7.40 -19.48
N SER A 88 7.76 -8.33 -19.65
CA SER A 88 7.83 -9.15 -20.86
C SER A 88 7.04 -10.45 -20.67
N LEU A 89 6.22 -10.79 -21.68
CA LEU A 89 5.49 -12.02 -21.80
C LEU A 89 5.79 -12.64 -23.18
N CYS A 90 6.46 -13.76 -23.21
CA CYS A 90 6.84 -14.45 -24.45
C CYS A 90 7.53 -13.53 -25.48
N GLY A 91 8.40 -12.63 -25.00
CA GLY A 91 9.13 -11.67 -25.84
C GLY A 91 8.34 -10.42 -26.24
N THR A 92 7.08 -10.29 -25.80
CA THR A 92 6.25 -9.10 -26.05
C THR A 92 6.16 -8.25 -24.79
N THR A 93 6.26 -6.92 -24.92
CA THR A 93 6.07 -5.98 -23.84
C THR A 93 4.58 -5.82 -23.55
N ASN A 94 4.20 -5.97 -22.28
CA ASN A 94 2.84 -5.80 -21.79
C ASN A 94 2.82 -4.81 -20.63
N HIS A 95 1.81 -3.97 -20.56
CA HIS A 95 1.54 -3.13 -19.40
C HIS A 95 0.84 -3.94 -18.31
N MET A 96 1.20 -3.67 -17.07
CA MET A 96 0.52 -4.30 -15.92
C MET A 96 -0.92 -3.80 -15.80
N SER A 97 -1.85 -4.75 -15.75
CA SER A 97 -3.24 -4.50 -15.41
C SER A 97 -3.42 -4.33 -13.89
N PRO A 98 -4.59 -3.84 -13.43
CA PRO A 98 -4.93 -3.88 -12.00
C PRO A 98 -4.80 -5.27 -11.38
N ASP A 99 -5.18 -6.30 -12.11
CA ASP A 99 -5.06 -7.71 -11.68
C ASP A 99 -3.61 -8.15 -11.51
N ASP A 100 -2.72 -7.71 -12.40
CA ASP A 100 -1.28 -7.98 -12.30
C ASP A 100 -0.69 -7.34 -11.03
N HIS A 101 -1.04 -6.08 -10.75
CA HIS A 101 -0.61 -5.37 -9.55
C HIS A 101 -1.17 -6.03 -8.28
N TYR A 102 -2.44 -6.43 -8.30
CA TYR A 102 -3.06 -7.12 -7.19
C TYR A 102 -2.44 -8.50 -6.95
N ALA A 103 -2.14 -9.24 -8.02
CA ALA A 103 -1.42 -10.51 -7.91
C ALA A 103 -0.01 -10.34 -7.31
N ASP A 104 0.71 -9.28 -7.66
CA ASP A 104 2.03 -8.97 -7.10
C ASP A 104 1.94 -8.60 -5.62
N LEU A 105 0.92 -7.84 -5.22
CA LEU A 105 0.63 -7.57 -3.81
C LEU A 105 0.49 -8.87 -3.02
N LYS A 106 -0.34 -9.80 -3.49
CA LYS A 106 -0.55 -11.10 -2.82
C LYS A 106 0.73 -11.91 -2.71
N ARG A 107 1.58 -11.90 -3.74
CA ARG A 107 2.88 -12.60 -3.72
C ARG A 107 3.81 -12.04 -2.64
N VAL A 108 3.85 -10.73 -2.48
CA VAL A 108 4.68 -10.08 -1.45
C VAL A 108 4.11 -10.32 -0.05
N ILE A 109 2.78 -10.27 0.12
CA ILE A 109 2.13 -10.65 1.39
C ILE A 109 2.47 -12.09 1.75
N ALA A 110 2.38 -13.02 0.80
CA ALA A 110 2.73 -14.42 1.02
C ALA A 110 4.22 -14.60 1.40
N ALA A 111 5.12 -13.84 0.77
CA ALA A 111 6.54 -13.85 1.12
C ALA A 111 6.81 -13.31 2.53
N ALA A 112 5.98 -12.38 3.02
CA ALA A 112 6.05 -11.81 4.37
C ALA A 112 5.40 -12.69 5.44
N GLY A 113 4.53 -13.60 5.04
CA GLY A 113 3.70 -14.42 5.95
C GLY A 113 4.50 -15.16 7.02
N GLY A 114 4.03 -15.09 8.26
CA GLY A 114 4.61 -15.76 9.42
C GLY A 114 5.94 -15.16 9.94
N LYS A 115 6.43 -14.06 9.35
CA LYS A 115 7.70 -13.40 9.75
C LYS A 115 7.47 -11.98 10.26
N ALA A 116 6.65 -11.20 9.58
CA ALA A 116 6.23 -9.88 10.04
C ALA A 116 5.35 -10.00 11.29
N ARG A 117 5.39 -8.99 12.17
CA ARG A 117 4.49 -8.89 13.31
C ARG A 117 3.08 -8.53 12.86
N ARG A 118 2.96 -7.56 11.96
CA ARG A 118 1.71 -7.12 11.34
C ARG A 118 1.95 -6.81 9.87
N ILE A 119 0.94 -7.03 9.05
CA ILE A 119 0.93 -6.65 7.64
C ILE A 119 -0.24 -5.70 7.44
N ASN A 120 0.07 -4.52 6.92
CA ASN A 120 -0.89 -3.50 6.53
C ASN A 120 -0.72 -3.21 5.04
N VAL A 121 -1.79 -2.88 4.35
CA VAL A 121 -1.77 -2.55 2.92
C VAL A 121 -2.20 -1.09 2.75
N ILE A 122 -1.42 -0.34 1.99
CA ILE A 122 -1.78 0.99 1.50
C ILE A 122 -2.04 0.88 0.00
N MET A 123 -3.26 1.11 -0.38
CA MET A 123 -3.73 1.03 -1.75
C MET A 123 -4.39 2.35 -2.11
N PRO A 124 -3.65 3.34 -2.68
CA PRO A 124 -4.16 4.68 -2.94
C PRO A 124 -5.48 4.69 -3.71
N PHE A 125 -5.61 3.83 -4.70
CA PHE A 125 -6.87 3.52 -5.36
C PHE A 125 -7.28 2.10 -4.98
N LEU A 126 -8.44 1.95 -4.34
CA LEU A 126 -8.92 0.65 -3.88
C LEU A 126 -9.27 -0.24 -5.07
N TYR A 127 -8.61 -1.39 -5.18
CA TYR A 127 -8.87 -2.38 -6.23
C TYR A 127 -10.33 -2.81 -6.22
N GLU A 128 -10.96 -2.86 -7.40
CA GLU A 128 -12.37 -3.21 -7.59
C GLU A 128 -13.37 -2.38 -6.76
N SER A 129 -13.01 -1.15 -6.37
CA SER A 129 -13.85 -0.31 -5.50
C SER A 129 -15.22 0.02 -6.09
N ARG A 130 -15.35 0.03 -7.42
CA ARG A 130 -16.62 0.25 -8.12
C ARG A 130 -17.54 -0.98 -8.08
N GLN A 131 -17.00 -2.16 -7.84
CA GLN A 131 -17.75 -3.41 -7.66
C GLN A 131 -18.03 -3.66 -6.17
N HIS A 132 -18.67 -2.67 -5.52
CA HIS A 132 -18.93 -2.62 -4.07
C HIS A 132 -20.33 -3.11 -3.69
N LYS A 133 -21.24 -3.27 -4.65
CA LYS A 133 -22.60 -3.78 -4.45
C LYS A 133 -22.99 -4.70 -5.59
N ARG A 134 -23.95 -5.57 -5.31
CA ARG A 134 -24.50 -6.51 -6.27
C ARG A 134 -25.98 -6.17 -6.52
N SER A 135 -26.39 -6.06 -7.77
CA SER A 135 -27.77 -5.82 -8.17
C SER A 135 -28.38 -6.96 -9.01
N GLY A 136 -27.58 -7.98 -9.33
CA GLY A 136 -27.99 -9.11 -10.14
C GLY A 136 -27.07 -10.31 -9.97
N ARG A 137 -26.85 -11.06 -11.03
CA ARG A 137 -25.92 -12.20 -11.08
C ARG A 137 -24.50 -11.70 -11.40
N GLU A 138 -23.94 -10.93 -10.51
CA GLU A 138 -22.63 -10.29 -10.63
C GLU A 138 -21.69 -10.80 -9.53
N SER A 139 -20.40 -10.70 -9.77
CA SER A 139 -19.41 -10.87 -8.72
C SER A 139 -19.44 -9.65 -7.77
N LEU A 140 -18.89 -9.82 -6.58
CA LEU A 140 -18.73 -8.75 -5.59
C LEU A 140 -17.24 -8.60 -5.27
N ASP A 141 -16.48 -8.17 -6.28
CA ASP A 141 -15.02 -8.29 -6.28
C ASP A 141 -14.34 -7.44 -5.21
N CYS A 142 -14.89 -6.26 -4.90
CA CYS A 142 -14.35 -5.44 -3.82
C CYS A 142 -14.41 -6.18 -2.46
N ALA A 143 -15.52 -6.81 -2.13
CA ALA A 143 -15.67 -7.56 -0.89
C ALA A 143 -14.79 -8.82 -0.89
N LEU A 144 -14.72 -9.53 -2.01
CA LEU A 144 -13.88 -10.72 -2.16
C LEU A 144 -12.40 -10.36 -1.98
N MET A 145 -11.93 -9.27 -2.57
CA MET A 145 -10.58 -8.77 -2.41
C MET A 145 -10.25 -8.46 -0.95
N LEU A 146 -11.13 -7.73 -0.24
CA LEU A 146 -10.94 -7.40 1.17
C LEU A 146 -10.88 -8.66 2.04
N GLN A 147 -11.76 -9.63 1.79
CA GLN A 147 -11.79 -10.91 2.49
C GLN A 147 -10.54 -11.73 2.19
N GLU A 148 -10.08 -11.80 0.94
CA GLU A 148 -8.87 -12.51 0.54
C GLU A 148 -7.64 -11.94 1.24
N LEU A 149 -7.45 -10.61 1.22
CA LEU A 149 -6.32 -9.97 1.90
C LEU A 149 -6.33 -10.23 3.41
N THR A 150 -7.49 -10.14 4.04
CA THR A 150 -7.60 -10.42 5.48
C THR A 150 -7.35 -11.89 5.82
N ALA A 151 -7.80 -12.82 4.97
CA ALA A 151 -7.50 -14.25 5.10
C ALA A 151 -5.99 -14.55 4.93
N MET A 152 -5.28 -13.73 4.14
CA MET A 152 -3.83 -13.80 4.00
C MET A 152 -3.06 -13.17 5.20
N GLY A 153 -3.76 -12.63 6.20
CA GLY A 153 -3.15 -12.08 7.41
C GLY A 153 -2.95 -10.56 7.39
N VAL A 154 -3.58 -9.84 6.46
CA VAL A 154 -3.60 -8.37 6.48
C VAL A 154 -4.48 -7.89 7.63
N GLU A 155 -3.94 -6.99 8.48
CA GLU A 155 -4.63 -6.44 9.64
C GLU A 155 -5.38 -5.15 9.31
N ASN A 156 -4.79 -4.28 8.48
CA ASN A 156 -5.38 -3.01 8.10
C ASN A 156 -5.22 -2.75 6.61
N ILE A 157 -6.23 -2.17 6.00
CA ILE A 157 -6.22 -1.71 4.61
C ILE A 157 -6.52 -0.21 4.62
N ILE A 158 -5.63 0.58 4.02
CA ILE A 158 -5.72 2.04 3.94
C ILE A 158 -5.85 2.42 2.47
N THR A 159 -6.85 3.23 2.16
CA THR A 159 -7.09 3.76 0.81
C THR A 159 -7.47 5.23 0.87
N PHE A 160 -7.49 5.91 -0.28
CA PHE A 160 -7.96 7.27 -0.39
C PHE A 160 -9.31 7.31 -1.09
N ASP A 161 -10.25 8.10 -0.55
CA ASP A 161 -11.57 8.36 -1.14
C ASP A 161 -12.21 7.11 -1.77
N ALA A 162 -12.41 6.05 -0.96
CA ALA A 162 -13.08 4.83 -1.41
C ALA A 162 -14.42 5.19 -2.06
N HIS A 163 -14.72 4.59 -3.22
CA HIS A 163 -15.96 4.84 -3.97
C HIS A 163 -17.22 4.66 -3.10
N ASP A 164 -17.21 3.66 -2.23
CA ASP A 164 -18.20 3.49 -1.16
C ASP A 164 -17.48 2.98 0.10
N PRO A 165 -17.31 3.80 1.14
CA PRO A 165 -16.60 3.39 2.35
C PRO A 165 -17.30 2.24 3.10
N ARG A 166 -18.60 1.96 2.84
CA ARG A 166 -19.33 0.85 3.46
C ARG A 166 -18.79 -0.53 3.09
N VAL A 167 -17.87 -0.62 2.12
CA VAL A 167 -17.18 -1.88 1.79
C VAL A 167 -16.48 -2.52 3.00
N HIS A 168 -16.11 -1.71 4.03
CA HIS A 168 -15.53 -2.23 5.27
C HIS A 168 -16.46 -3.23 6.01
N ASN A 169 -17.77 -3.19 5.76
CA ASN A 169 -18.72 -4.15 6.34
C ASN A 169 -18.44 -5.60 5.91
N SER A 170 -17.69 -5.81 4.84
CA SER A 170 -17.25 -7.16 4.41
C SER A 170 -16.17 -7.77 5.28
N ILE A 171 -15.47 -6.95 6.08
CA ILE A 171 -14.36 -7.35 6.96
C ILE A 171 -14.50 -6.73 8.36
N PRO A 172 -15.59 -6.99 9.10
CA PRO A 172 -15.96 -6.25 10.32
C PRO A 172 -14.97 -6.40 11.48
N LEU A 173 -14.07 -7.37 11.43
CA LEU A 173 -13.05 -7.62 12.47
C LEU A 173 -11.66 -7.12 12.11
N LYS A 174 -11.52 -6.41 11.01
CA LYS A 174 -10.23 -5.89 10.50
C LYS A 174 -10.31 -4.39 10.26
N GLY A 175 -9.14 -3.73 10.31
CA GLY A 175 -9.05 -2.30 10.04
C GLY A 175 -9.24 -1.97 8.57
N PHE A 176 -10.10 -0.99 8.31
CA PHE A 176 -10.24 -0.38 6.99
C PHE A 176 -10.34 1.13 7.17
N GLU A 177 -9.49 1.85 6.47
CA GLU A 177 -9.42 3.31 6.55
C GLU A 177 -9.53 3.92 5.15
N SER A 178 -10.56 4.74 4.94
CA SER A 178 -10.69 5.57 3.74
C SER A 178 -10.34 7.01 4.12
N VAL A 179 -9.15 7.45 3.73
CA VAL A 179 -8.65 8.79 4.01
C VAL A 179 -9.20 9.77 2.98
N SER A 180 -9.87 10.83 3.45
CA SER A 180 -10.37 11.87 2.55
C SER A 180 -9.24 12.78 2.08
N CYS A 181 -9.17 13.02 0.77
CA CYS A 181 -8.21 13.93 0.14
C CYS A 181 -8.73 15.37 0.02
N THR A 182 -9.97 15.65 0.42
CA THR A 182 -10.64 16.95 0.24
C THR A 182 -9.80 18.12 0.76
N TYR A 183 -9.26 18.00 1.98
CA TYR A 183 -8.43 19.04 2.57
C TYR A 183 -7.18 19.33 1.72
N GLN A 184 -6.53 18.30 1.22
CA GLN A 184 -5.30 18.47 0.42
C GLN A 184 -5.60 19.13 -0.92
N PHE A 185 -6.71 18.79 -1.56
CA PHE A 185 -7.13 19.43 -2.79
C PHE A 185 -7.45 20.92 -2.56
N ILE A 186 -8.23 21.25 -1.53
CA ILE A 186 -8.57 22.65 -1.19
C ILE A 186 -7.29 23.44 -0.88
N LYS A 187 -6.41 22.90 -0.04
CA LYS A 187 -5.13 23.52 0.29
C LYS A 187 -4.29 23.79 -0.96
N TYR A 188 -4.20 22.84 -1.85
CA TYR A 188 -3.42 22.98 -3.09
C TYR A 188 -4.02 24.04 -4.03
N LEU A 189 -5.34 24.08 -4.17
CA LEU A 189 -6.04 25.06 -4.96
C LEU A 189 -5.85 26.50 -4.41
N LEU A 190 -5.97 26.65 -3.10
CA LEU A 190 -5.76 27.97 -2.44
C LEU A 190 -4.33 28.48 -2.54
N LEU A 191 -3.34 27.59 -2.67
CA LEU A 191 -1.94 27.96 -2.81
C LEU A 191 -1.48 28.15 -4.25
N GLY A 192 -2.20 27.56 -5.21
CA GLY A 192 -1.79 27.47 -6.61
C GLY A 192 -2.64 28.28 -7.60
N VAL A 193 -3.75 28.85 -7.16
CA VAL A 193 -4.64 29.62 -8.02
C VAL A 193 -4.80 31.02 -7.42
N ASP A 194 -4.26 32.03 -8.13
CA ASP A 194 -4.49 33.43 -7.78
C ASP A 194 -5.98 33.76 -7.97
N ASP A 195 -6.56 34.53 -7.03
CA ASP A 195 -7.99 34.98 -7.03
C ASP A 195 -9.07 33.92 -6.71
N LEU A 196 -8.75 32.85 -6.02
CA LEU A 196 -9.75 31.99 -5.38
C LEU A 196 -10.24 32.65 -4.05
N HIS A 197 -11.28 33.48 -4.15
CA HIS A 197 -11.96 34.12 -3.00
C HIS A 197 -13.38 33.60 -2.86
#